data_1f6c131a280d20e3a51f026baa9b86fe
#
_entry.id   1f6c131a280d20e3a51f026baa9b86fe
#
_cell.length_a   1.000
_cell.length_b   1.000
_cell.length_c   1.000
_cell.angle_alpha   90.00
_cell.angle_beta   90.00
_cell.angle_gamma   90.00
#
_symmetry.space_group_name_H-M   'P 1'
#
loop_
_entity.id
_entity.type
_entity.pdbx_description
1 polymer ?
#
loop_
_entity_poly.entity_id
_entity_poly.type
_entity_poly.pdbx_seq_one_letter_code
_entity_poly.pdbx_strand_id
1 'polypeptide(L)'
;VGSEMCIRDSFTLSDGKSAAGANALCHDGRALYAAGSGGSKALVWRDGDLLYTLTDGSSYAEATALFRTGNSLYAAGYYMDGFEEEGVVWKNGQELFDLSDGQASGCQPYAIAVYGGDIFTAGTLFGTTRTAVVWHGEDIRYTLTDGSGHGEAYSMYVVPRYD
;
A
#
# COMPACT_ATOMS: atom_id res chain seq x y z
N VAL A 1 -0.85 -32.18 -28.83
CA VAL A 1 -0.49 -32.20 -27.40
C VAL A 1 -0.81 -30.82 -26.85
N GLY A 2 -2.02 -30.64 -26.31
CA GLY A 2 -2.43 -29.40 -25.67
C GLY A 2 -1.61 -29.16 -24.42
N SER A 3 -0.89 -28.06 -24.38
CA SER A 3 -0.36 -27.58 -23.10
C SER A 3 -1.54 -27.09 -22.28
N GLU A 4 -2.02 -27.92 -21.37
CA GLU A 4 -2.88 -27.43 -20.31
C GLU A 4 -2.03 -26.45 -19.48
N MET A 5 -2.22 -25.17 -19.71
CA MET A 5 -1.77 -24.14 -18.81
C MET A 5 -2.70 -24.19 -17.60
N CYS A 6 -2.54 -25.26 -16.80
CA CYS A 6 -3.16 -25.32 -15.49
C CYS A 6 -2.53 -24.24 -14.64
N ILE A 7 -3.31 -23.21 -14.30
CA ILE A 7 -3.02 -22.38 -13.15
C ILE A 7 -3.12 -23.32 -11.94
N ARG A 8 -1.98 -23.92 -11.55
CA ARG A 8 -1.95 -24.92 -10.46
C ARG A 8 -1.82 -24.26 -9.09
N ASP A 9 -1.48 -22.97 -9.06
CA ASP A 9 -1.13 -22.29 -7.84
C ASP A 9 -2.11 -21.13 -7.58
N SER A 10 -3.27 -21.47 -7.02
CA SER A 10 -4.16 -20.49 -6.40
C SER A 10 -3.96 -20.52 -4.89
N PHE A 11 -3.82 -19.36 -4.28
CA PHE A 11 -3.70 -19.21 -2.83
C PHE A 11 -5.00 -18.67 -2.26
N THR A 12 -5.47 -19.27 -1.17
CA THR A 12 -6.58 -18.74 -0.38
C THR A 12 -6.01 -17.92 0.76
N LEU A 13 -6.25 -16.60 0.74
CA LEU A 13 -5.68 -15.65 1.70
C LEU A 13 -6.53 -15.47 2.97
N SER A 14 -7.76 -15.99 2.99
CA SER A 14 -8.67 -15.89 4.13
C SER A 14 -9.41 -17.19 4.37
N ASP A 15 -9.89 -17.38 5.59
CA ASP A 15 -10.71 -18.54 5.97
C ASP A 15 -12.21 -18.39 5.62
N GLY A 16 -12.59 -17.29 4.97
CA GLY A 16 -13.95 -16.97 4.57
C GLY A 16 -14.91 -16.55 5.70
N LYS A 17 -14.41 -16.42 6.94
CA LYS A 17 -15.25 -16.04 8.10
C LYS A 17 -15.37 -14.54 8.32
N SER A 18 -14.39 -13.79 7.81
CA SER A 18 -14.37 -12.33 7.86
C SER A 18 -14.21 -11.75 6.47
N ALA A 19 -14.65 -10.50 6.28
CA ALA A 19 -14.35 -9.76 5.07
C ALA A 19 -12.83 -9.67 4.91
N ALA A 20 -12.34 -9.97 3.70
CA ALA A 20 -10.94 -9.89 3.36
C ALA A 20 -10.78 -9.42 1.91
N GLY A 21 -9.73 -8.69 1.64
CA GLY A 21 -9.39 -8.20 0.31
C GLY A 21 -7.89 -8.23 0.09
N ALA A 22 -7.48 -8.45 -1.16
CA ALA A 22 -6.11 -8.29 -1.60
C ALA A 22 -6.05 -7.16 -2.63
N ASN A 23 -5.24 -6.15 -2.36
CA ASN A 23 -5.17 -4.91 -3.14
C ASN A 23 -3.90 -4.80 -3.96
N ALA A 24 -2.82 -5.42 -3.51
CA ALA A 24 -1.52 -5.34 -4.15
C ALA A 24 -0.82 -6.69 -4.18
N LEU A 25 -0.04 -6.89 -5.24
CA LEU A 25 0.80 -8.05 -5.43
C LEU A 25 2.21 -7.61 -5.85
N CYS A 26 3.22 -8.31 -5.37
CA CYS A 26 4.57 -8.23 -5.92
C CYS A 26 5.24 -9.61 -5.90
N HIS A 27 6.20 -9.82 -6.81
CA HIS A 27 6.92 -11.07 -6.94
C HIS A 27 8.42 -10.81 -7.03
N ASP A 28 9.25 -11.58 -6.31
CA ASP A 28 10.71 -11.39 -6.27
C ASP A 28 11.49 -12.44 -7.08
N GLY A 29 10.80 -13.19 -7.95
CA GLY A 29 11.35 -14.30 -8.72
C GLY A 29 11.31 -15.64 -7.98
N ARG A 30 10.97 -15.65 -6.68
CA ARG A 30 10.92 -16.86 -5.83
C ARG A 30 9.60 -17.01 -5.10
N ALA A 31 9.03 -15.91 -4.61
CA ALA A 31 7.82 -15.88 -3.81
C ALA A 31 6.86 -14.80 -4.30
N LEU A 32 5.57 -15.05 -4.16
CA LEU A 32 4.49 -14.10 -4.39
C LEU A 32 4.08 -13.48 -3.05
N TYR A 33 4.05 -12.16 -3.02
CA TYR A 33 3.59 -11.39 -1.87
C TYR A 33 2.27 -10.70 -2.23
N ALA A 34 1.32 -10.74 -1.31
CA ALA A 34 0.05 -10.01 -1.40
C ALA A 34 -0.11 -9.10 -0.21
N ALA A 35 -0.75 -7.95 -0.38
CA ALA A 35 -1.17 -7.07 0.70
C ALA A 35 -2.64 -6.71 0.58
N GLY A 36 -3.26 -6.44 1.70
CA GLY A 36 -4.68 -6.10 1.76
C GLY A 36 -5.20 -6.04 3.18
N SER A 37 -6.43 -6.49 3.37
CA SER A 37 -7.09 -6.49 4.68
C SER A 37 -7.70 -7.85 5.01
N GLY A 38 -7.88 -8.10 6.32
CA GLY A 38 -8.62 -9.24 6.84
C GLY A 38 -9.24 -8.92 8.19
N GLY A 39 -10.57 -8.89 8.25
CA GLY A 39 -11.29 -8.27 9.36
C GLY A 39 -10.99 -6.76 9.40
N SER A 40 -10.50 -6.28 10.56
CA SER A 40 -10.10 -4.86 10.71
C SER A 40 -8.59 -4.64 10.56
N LYS A 41 -7.83 -5.62 10.07
CA LYS A 41 -6.37 -5.58 10.08
C LYS A 41 -5.80 -5.39 8.68
N ALA A 42 -4.77 -4.58 8.55
CA ALA A 42 -3.90 -4.57 7.39
C ALA A 42 -2.94 -5.77 7.47
N LEU A 43 -2.86 -6.54 6.39
CA LEU A 43 -2.18 -7.83 6.34
C LEU A 43 -1.26 -7.94 5.12
N VAL A 44 -0.22 -8.74 5.27
CA VAL A 44 0.65 -9.16 4.16
C VAL A 44 0.81 -10.68 4.19
N TRP A 45 0.65 -11.30 3.03
CA TRP A 45 0.83 -12.74 2.83
C TRP A 45 2.04 -13.01 1.94
N ARG A 46 2.61 -14.20 2.09
CA ARG A 46 3.65 -14.75 1.22
C ARG A 46 3.26 -16.17 0.82
N ASP A 47 3.17 -16.43 -0.49
CA ASP A 47 2.82 -17.75 -1.03
C ASP A 47 1.54 -18.35 -0.42
N GLY A 48 0.57 -17.48 -0.05
CA GLY A 48 -0.70 -17.85 0.60
C GLY A 48 -0.68 -17.84 2.12
N ASP A 49 0.48 -17.88 2.76
CA ASP A 49 0.62 -17.85 4.22
C ASP A 49 0.70 -16.43 4.75
N LEU A 50 0.10 -16.17 5.92
CA LEU A 50 0.20 -14.88 6.60
C LEU A 50 1.65 -14.61 7.00
N LEU A 51 2.23 -13.54 6.44
CA LEU A 51 3.60 -13.13 6.74
C LEU A 51 3.65 -12.05 7.82
N TYR A 52 2.84 -10.99 7.67
CA TYR A 52 2.78 -9.88 8.62
C TYR A 52 1.34 -9.49 8.93
N THR A 53 1.10 -9.18 10.19
CA THR A 53 -0.06 -8.41 10.67
C THR A 53 0.45 -7.00 10.96
N LEU A 54 0.06 -6.03 10.13
CA LEU A 54 0.60 -4.67 10.15
C LEU A 54 -0.05 -3.79 11.21
N THR A 55 -1.32 -4.08 11.56
CA THR A 55 -2.08 -3.35 12.59
C THR A 55 -2.72 -4.32 13.58
N ASP A 56 -3.00 -3.87 14.79
CA ASP A 56 -3.55 -4.70 15.86
C ASP A 56 -5.04 -5.05 15.70
N GLY A 57 -5.75 -4.32 14.82
CA GLY A 57 -7.18 -4.50 14.54
C GLY A 57 -8.10 -3.75 15.50
N SER A 58 -7.58 -2.81 16.30
CA SER A 58 -8.37 -1.91 17.14
C SER A 58 -9.24 -0.97 16.31
N SER A 59 -8.79 -0.63 15.12
CA SER A 59 -9.53 0.12 14.11
C SER A 59 -9.39 -0.55 12.73
N TYR A 60 -10.27 -0.17 11.79
CA TYR A 60 -10.17 -0.68 10.42
C TYR A 60 -8.87 -0.20 9.76
N ALA A 61 -8.19 -1.10 9.09
CA ALA A 61 -6.96 -0.82 8.39
C ALA A 61 -6.82 -1.65 7.12
N GLU A 62 -6.10 -1.12 6.16
CA GLU A 62 -5.89 -1.75 4.87
C GLU A 62 -4.51 -1.45 4.30
N ALA A 63 -3.82 -2.45 3.80
CA ALA A 63 -2.63 -2.26 2.99
C ALA A 63 -3.02 -2.21 1.51
N THR A 64 -2.69 -1.11 0.84
CA THR A 64 -3.13 -0.78 -0.53
C THR A 64 -2.04 -0.99 -1.57
N ALA A 65 -0.79 -0.96 -1.16
CA ALA A 65 0.36 -1.07 -2.05
C ALA A 65 1.49 -1.91 -1.44
N LEU A 66 2.26 -2.55 -2.32
CA LEU A 66 3.45 -3.33 -1.99
C LEU A 66 4.60 -3.01 -2.92
N PHE A 67 5.80 -2.97 -2.37
CA PHE A 67 7.04 -2.91 -3.13
C PHE A 67 8.13 -3.73 -2.46
N ARG A 68 8.85 -4.53 -3.26
CA ARG A 68 9.97 -5.33 -2.78
C ARG A 68 11.26 -4.92 -3.46
N THR A 69 12.30 -4.68 -2.67
CA THR A 69 13.65 -4.43 -3.17
C THR A 69 14.68 -5.07 -2.23
N GLY A 70 15.59 -5.85 -2.80
CA GLY A 70 16.54 -6.63 -2.02
C GLY A 70 15.84 -7.52 -1.00
N ASN A 71 16.22 -7.41 0.26
CA ASN A 71 15.62 -8.17 1.37
C ASN A 71 14.49 -7.41 2.10
N SER A 72 14.13 -6.22 1.64
CA SER A 72 13.11 -5.38 2.27
C SER A 72 11.79 -5.45 1.51
N LEU A 73 10.71 -5.64 2.24
CA LEU A 73 9.33 -5.53 1.78
C LEU A 73 8.71 -4.28 2.40
N TYR A 74 8.21 -3.40 1.53
CA TYR A 74 7.52 -2.18 1.90
C TYR A 74 6.04 -2.33 1.59
N ALA A 75 5.20 -1.85 2.47
CA ALA A 75 3.76 -1.72 2.25
C ALA A 75 3.35 -0.29 2.52
N ALA A 76 2.36 0.21 1.78
CA ALA A 76 1.66 1.44 2.12
C ALA A 76 0.18 1.14 2.28
N GLY A 77 -0.51 1.92 3.07
CA GLY A 77 -1.93 1.76 3.35
C GLY A 77 -2.39 2.78 4.36
N TYR A 78 -3.50 2.50 5.02
CA TYR A 78 -4.09 3.40 6.00
C TYR A 78 -4.74 2.63 7.15
N TYR A 79 -4.98 3.32 8.23
CA TYR A 79 -5.86 2.90 9.32
C TYR A 79 -6.81 4.04 9.69
N MET A 80 -7.94 3.69 10.31
CA MET A 80 -8.91 4.68 10.78
C MET A 80 -8.51 5.18 12.16
N ASP A 81 -8.38 6.51 12.31
CA ASP A 81 -8.34 7.17 13.61
C ASP A 81 -9.62 8.00 13.77
N GLY A 82 -10.56 7.46 14.51
CA GLY A 82 -11.92 8.01 14.56
C GLY A 82 -12.61 7.94 13.21
N PHE A 83 -12.77 9.08 12.55
CA PHE A 83 -13.38 9.20 11.21
C PHE A 83 -12.37 9.55 10.11
N GLU A 84 -11.09 9.70 10.46
CA GLU A 84 -10.03 10.09 9.55
C GLU A 84 -9.22 8.86 9.13
N GLU A 85 -8.73 8.87 7.90
CA GLU A 85 -7.90 7.83 7.32
C GLU A 85 -6.45 8.27 7.41
N GLU A 86 -5.69 7.66 8.30
CA GLU A 86 -4.26 7.96 8.49
C GLU A 86 -3.43 7.09 7.57
N GLY A 87 -2.76 7.71 6.62
CA GLY A 87 -1.84 7.03 5.70
C GLY A 87 -0.54 6.63 6.39
N VAL A 88 -0.06 5.43 6.10
CA VAL A 88 1.11 4.88 6.78
C VAL A 88 1.95 4.03 5.84
N VAL A 89 3.26 3.99 6.09
CA VAL A 89 4.22 3.13 5.41
C VAL A 89 4.83 2.15 6.40
N TRP A 90 4.81 0.87 6.05
CA TRP A 90 5.45 -0.21 6.80
C TRP A 90 6.67 -0.76 6.06
N LYS A 91 7.65 -1.23 6.82
CA LYS A 91 8.82 -1.95 6.31
C LYS A 91 9.01 -3.24 7.09
N ASN A 92 9.00 -4.39 6.38
CA ASN A 92 9.20 -5.71 6.98
C ASN A 92 8.24 -5.99 8.15
N GLY A 93 6.98 -5.54 8.05
CA GLY A 93 5.95 -5.74 9.06
C GLY A 93 5.94 -4.73 10.21
N GLN A 94 6.85 -3.77 10.23
CA GLN A 94 6.92 -2.71 11.24
C GLN A 94 6.58 -1.37 10.60
N GLU A 95 5.84 -0.55 11.32
CA GLU A 95 5.56 0.84 10.95
C GLU A 95 6.87 1.62 10.83
N LEU A 96 6.99 2.38 9.75
CA LEU A 96 8.17 3.16 9.45
C LEU A 96 7.90 4.65 9.67
N PHE A 97 6.80 5.16 9.12
CA PHE A 97 6.33 6.54 9.29
C PHE A 97 4.88 6.70 8.77
N ASP A 98 4.24 7.77 9.25
CA ASP A 98 2.94 8.24 8.78
C ASP A 98 3.09 9.21 7.61
N LEU A 99 2.06 9.28 6.75
CA LEU A 99 2.02 10.14 5.56
C LEU A 99 1.22 11.43 5.77
N SER A 100 0.76 11.67 6.98
CA SER A 100 -0.07 12.84 7.31
C SER A 100 0.73 14.14 7.13
N ASP A 101 0.15 15.14 6.46
CA ASP A 101 0.72 16.49 6.39
C ASP A 101 0.34 17.37 7.61
N GLY A 102 -0.37 16.80 8.58
CA GLY A 102 -0.82 17.48 9.80
C GLY A 102 -1.90 18.54 9.60
N GLN A 103 -2.44 18.69 8.38
CA GLN A 103 -3.45 19.69 8.02
C GLN A 103 -4.66 19.12 7.27
N ALA A 104 -4.53 17.94 6.66
CA ALA A 104 -5.61 17.27 5.95
C ALA A 104 -6.47 16.43 6.90
N SER A 105 -7.69 16.17 6.48
CA SER A 105 -8.62 15.25 7.19
C SER A 105 -8.28 13.78 6.91
N GLY A 106 -6.99 13.49 6.71
CA GLY A 106 -6.47 12.16 6.43
C GLY A 106 -5.94 11.98 5.01
N CYS A 107 -5.39 10.80 4.74
CA CYS A 107 -4.88 10.45 3.41
C CYS A 107 -4.93 8.94 3.14
N GLN A 108 -5.06 8.60 1.85
CA GLN A 108 -4.96 7.22 1.37
C GLN A 108 -3.81 7.10 0.36
N PRO A 109 -2.76 6.36 0.65
CA PRO A 109 -1.77 5.95 -0.33
C PRO A 109 -2.31 4.78 -1.18
N TYR A 110 -2.03 4.79 -2.49
CA TYR A 110 -2.42 3.73 -3.43
C TYR A 110 -1.24 3.09 -4.15
N ALA A 111 -0.08 3.74 -4.14
CA ALA A 111 1.13 3.22 -4.78
C ALA A 111 2.37 3.53 -3.94
N ILE A 112 3.33 2.62 -3.98
CA ILE A 112 4.64 2.78 -3.33
C ILE A 112 5.75 2.32 -4.27
N ALA A 113 6.86 3.04 -4.29
CA ALA A 113 8.08 2.66 -4.98
C ALA A 113 9.30 3.05 -4.16
N VAL A 114 10.36 2.24 -4.23
CA VAL A 114 11.62 2.51 -3.53
C VAL A 114 12.77 2.47 -4.54
N TYR A 115 13.57 3.52 -4.57
CA TYR A 115 14.73 3.62 -5.43
C TYR A 115 15.90 4.29 -4.71
N GLY A 116 17.07 3.68 -4.72
CA GLY A 116 18.28 4.25 -4.09
C GLY A 116 18.22 4.41 -2.57
N GLY A 117 17.20 3.87 -1.92
CA GLY A 117 16.89 4.06 -0.50
C GLY A 117 15.78 5.09 -0.25
N ASP A 118 15.44 5.90 -1.25
CA ASP A 118 14.33 6.84 -1.20
C ASP A 118 13.00 6.12 -1.37
N ILE A 119 12.02 6.47 -0.55
CA ILE A 119 10.67 5.92 -0.57
C ILE A 119 9.73 6.97 -1.16
N PHE A 120 9.02 6.59 -2.21
CA PHE A 120 8.00 7.41 -2.84
C PHE A 120 6.64 6.74 -2.67
N THR A 121 5.63 7.53 -2.33
CA THR A 121 4.25 7.06 -2.17
C THR A 121 3.34 7.99 -2.95
N ALA A 122 2.36 7.47 -3.66
CA ALA A 122 1.36 8.28 -4.36
C ALA A 122 -0.04 7.93 -3.87
N GLY A 123 -0.92 8.91 -3.82
CA GLY A 123 -2.27 8.72 -3.31
C GLY A 123 -3.08 10.01 -3.27
N THR A 124 -3.94 10.10 -2.28
CA THR A 124 -4.92 11.18 -2.11
C THR A 124 -4.84 11.75 -0.71
N LEU A 125 -4.85 13.08 -0.61
CA LEU A 125 -5.19 13.81 0.61
C LEU A 125 -6.69 14.10 0.63
N PHE A 126 -7.30 13.94 1.79
CA PHE A 126 -8.69 14.31 2.04
C PHE A 126 -8.78 15.71 2.66
N GLY A 127 -9.68 16.52 2.13
CA GLY A 127 -9.98 17.87 2.55
C GLY A 127 -11.34 18.25 2.01
N THR A 128 -11.58 19.53 1.75
CA THR A 128 -12.78 20.00 1.06
C THR A 128 -12.90 19.42 -0.36
N THR A 129 -11.76 19.16 -0.98
CA THR A 129 -11.60 18.40 -2.23
C THR A 129 -10.56 17.32 -2.04
N ARG A 130 -10.62 16.24 -2.83
CA ARG A 130 -9.57 15.23 -2.86
C ARG A 130 -8.41 15.73 -3.70
N THR A 131 -7.19 15.67 -3.18
CA THR A 131 -6.00 16.16 -3.84
C THR A 131 -5.03 15.02 -4.12
N ALA A 132 -4.71 14.80 -5.38
CA ALA A 132 -3.70 13.80 -5.75
C ALA A 132 -2.30 14.32 -5.42
N VAL A 133 -1.51 13.52 -4.72
CA VAL A 133 -0.17 13.89 -4.25
C VAL A 133 0.84 12.77 -4.41
N VAL A 134 2.13 13.15 -4.38
CA VAL A 134 3.25 12.22 -4.21
C VAL A 134 4.05 12.66 -3.01
N TRP A 135 4.28 11.74 -2.10
CA TRP A 135 5.20 11.90 -0.96
C TRP A 135 6.60 11.37 -1.30
N HIS A 136 7.61 11.98 -0.70
CA HIS A 136 8.97 11.48 -0.61
C HIS A 136 9.33 11.35 0.87
N GLY A 137 9.40 10.12 1.37
CA GLY A 137 9.36 9.86 2.80
C GLY A 137 8.02 10.33 3.38
N GLU A 138 8.06 11.11 4.44
CA GLU A 138 6.91 11.69 5.14
C GLU A 138 6.36 12.95 4.45
N ASP A 139 7.19 13.63 3.64
CA ASP A 139 6.88 14.95 3.08
C ASP A 139 6.16 14.87 1.72
N ILE A 140 5.17 15.76 1.51
CA ILE A 140 4.56 15.95 0.20
C ILE A 140 5.60 16.59 -0.74
N ARG A 141 5.96 15.84 -1.76
CA ARG A 141 6.91 16.29 -2.79
C ARG A 141 6.24 16.99 -3.96
N TYR A 142 5.09 16.44 -4.38
CA TYR A 142 4.32 16.97 -5.50
C TYR A 142 2.82 16.95 -5.20
N THR A 143 2.17 18.07 -5.47
CA THR A 143 0.71 18.17 -5.59
C THR A 143 0.36 18.11 -7.06
N LEU A 144 -0.39 17.08 -7.47
CA LEU A 144 -0.66 16.78 -8.88
C LEU A 144 -1.92 17.45 -9.41
N THR A 145 -2.78 17.94 -8.51
CA THR A 145 -4.04 18.63 -8.86
C THR A 145 -4.08 19.99 -8.20
N ASP A 146 -4.78 20.93 -8.80
CA ASP A 146 -4.87 22.33 -8.35
C ASP A 146 -5.93 22.57 -7.26
N GLY A 147 -6.62 21.50 -6.82
CA GLY A 147 -7.68 21.58 -5.81
C GLY A 147 -9.03 22.09 -6.34
N SER A 148 -9.16 22.36 -7.65
CA SER A 148 -10.44 22.80 -8.25
C SER A 148 -11.45 21.66 -8.42
N GLY A 149 -11.00 20.41 -8.33
CA GLY A 149 -11.80 19.20 -8.44
C GLY A 149 -11.18 18.05 -7.65
N HIS A 150 -11.85 16.89 -7.66
CA HIS A 150 -11.31 15.69 -7.04
C HIS A 150 -10.21 15.07 -7.89
N GLY A 151 -9.06 14.77 -7.27
CA GLY A 151 -7.95 14.09 -7.89
C GLY A 151 -7.43 12.95 -7.02
N GLU A 152 -7.03 11.86 -7.65
CA GLU A 152 -6.50 10.66 -7.00
C GLU A 152 -5.33 10.12 -7.83
N ALA A 153 -4.26 9.65 -7.17
CA ALA A 153 -3.09 9.06 -7.83
C ALA A 153 -3.00 7.58 -7.47
N TYR A 154 -3.39 6.71 -8.40
CA TYR A 154 -3.52 5.27 -8.14
C TYR A 154 -2.28 4.44 -8.44
N SER A 155 -1.36 4.95 -9.25
CA SER A 155 -0.19 4.19 -9.66
C SER A 155 1.02 5.10 -9.84
N MET A 156 2.18 4.55 -9.56
CA MET A 156 3.47 5.23 -9.69
C MET A 156 4.53 4.25 -10.20
N TYR A 157 5.43 4.77 -11.02
CA TYR A 157 6.63 4.05 -11.42
C TYR A 157 7.84 4.98 -11.34
N VAL A 158 8.93 4.51 -10.74
CA VAL A 158 10.18 5.25 -10.61
C VAL A 158 11.23 4.62 -11.52
N VAL A 159 11.83 5.42 -12.38
CA VAL A 159 12.91 5.02 -13.28
C VAL A 159 14.20 5.71 -12.91
N PRO A 160 15.36 5.04 -13.05
CA PRO A 160 16.65 5.70 -12.99
C PRO A 160 16.73 6.77 -14.07
N ARG A 161 17.23 7.94 -13.73
CA ARG A 161 17.63 8.91 -14.73
C ARG A 161 19.02 8.52 -15.22
N TYR A 162 19.13 8.14 -16.48
CA TYR A 162 20.42 7.97 -17.13
C TYR A 162 20.82 9.35 -17.67
N ASP A 163 21.87 9.92 -17.09
CA ASP A 163 22.54 11.13 -17.61
C ASP A 163 23.47 10.77 -18.76
#